data_ff081176a348a4ea7cf0db46352c7d7a
#
_entry.id   ff081176a348a4ea7cf0db46352c7d7a
#
_cell.length_a   1.000
_cell.length_b   1.000
_cell.length_c   1.000
_cell.angle_alpha   90.00
_cell.angle_beta   90.00
_cell.angle_gamma   90.00
#
_symmetry.space_group_name_H-M   'P 1'
#
loop_
_entity.id
_entity.type
_entity.pdbx_description
1 polymer ?
#
loop_
_entity_poly.entity_id
_entity_poly.type
_entity_poly.pdbx_seq_one_letter_code
_entity_poly.pdbx_strand_id
1 'polypeptide(L)'
;SRQLALLEDELGVCLFLRTNKGVELTEAGRSLYRQSQNLFQDMRTIVDSVRDINAGMRGKLKIGMIYTNISIALQYLKEFRAQYPQVELYVRLGSPGDLLEDLNKGDLHLLFLRSSSERGSGLHERILGEDPLELVMIRELDPAPDQASVPLEALKGVPMCLLRSDDLWGYSNYLIKECQRQGFTPNTTFRCYDTPMAMQLVQAGFGVSYLPRSIVETQPHSGLYTKPIQGISVLSYPTLVWSSNLYYASCVKRFLAMFEGEDAEK
;
A
#
# COMPACT_ATOMS: atom_id res chain seq x y z
N SER A 1 -37.32 -1.81 9.97
CA SER A 1 -38.21 -2.92 9.45
C SER A 1 -38.57 -3.83 10.62
N ARG A 2 -39.63 -4.62 10.48
CA ARG A 2 -40.07 -5.57 11.52
C ARG A 2 -38.98 -6.56 11.93
N GLN A 3 -38.15 -6.99 10.97
CA GLN A 3 -37.02 -7.89 11.23
C GLN A 3 -35.91 -7.24 12.07
N LEU A 4 -35.64 -5.95 11.85
CA LEU A 4 -34.67 -5.22 12.66
C LEU A 4 -35.14 -5.02 14.10
N ALA A 5 -36.43 -4.74 14.30
CA ALA A 5 -36.99 -4.62 15.65
C ALA A 5 -36.95 -5.97 16.42
N LEU A 6 -37.21 -7.09 15.73
CA LEU A 6 -37.08 -8.42 16.32
C LEU A 6 -35.64 -8.74 16.70
N LEU A 7 -34.66 -8.32 15.87
CA LEU A 7 -33.24 -8.50 16.18
C LEU A 7 -32.79 -7.64 17.38
N GLU A 8 -33.30 -6.40 17.49
CA GLU A 8 -33.01 -5.53 18.64
C GLU A 8 -33.63 -6.12 19.93
N ASP A 9 -34.82 -6.66 19.85
CA ASP A 9 -35.51 -7.36 20.97
C ASP A 9 -34.74 -8.61 21.40
N GLU A 10 -34.26 -9.43 20.45
CA GLU A 10 -33.50 -10.65 20.73
C GLU A 10 -32.15 -10.36 21.36
N LEU A 11 -31.46 -9.29 20.90
CA LEU A 11 -30.16 -8.88 21.42
C LEU A 11 -30.25 -8.02 22.69
N GLY A 12 -31.45 -7.51 23.02
CA GLY A 12 -31.68 -6.64 24.17
C GLY A 12 -31.01 -5.27 24.08
N VAL A 13 -30.64 -4.83 22.87
CA VAL A 13 -29.98 -3.55 22.62
C VAL A 13 -30.49 -2.87 21.35
N CYS A 14 -30.58 -1.53 21.37
CA CYS A 14 -30.91 -0.76 20.19
C CYS A 14 -29.68 -0.71 19.22
N LEU A 15 -29.91 -1.04 17.97
CA LEU A 15 -28.89 -0.99 16.92
C LEU A 15 -28.97 0.29 16.10
N PHE A 16 -30.12 0.97 16.10
CA PHE A 16 -30.37 2.16 15.31
C PHE A 16 -30.91 3.31 16.17
N LEU A 17 -30.43 4.51 15.90
CA LEU A 17 -30.98 5.77 16.43
C LEU A 17 -31.75 6.47 15.33
N ARG A 18 -32.98 6.92 15.65
CA ARG A 18 -33.74 7.81 14.77
C ARG A 18 -33.35 9.24 15.10
N THR A 19 -32.81 9.94 14.14
CA THR A 19 -32.46 11.36 14.24
C THR A 19 -33.33 12.19 13.30
N ASN A 20 -33.37 13.49 13.48
CA ASN A 20 -34.08 14.41 12.58
C ASN A 20 -33.50 14.43 11.14
N LYS A 21 -32.35 13.80 10.94
CA LYS A 21 -31.63 13.69 9.65
C LYS A 21 -31.75 12.29 9.03
N GLY A 22 -32.42 11.35 9.70
CA GLY A 22 -32.55 9.96 9.22
C GLY A 22 -32.31 8.93 10.31
N VAL A 23 -31.73 7.80 9.93
CA VAL A 23 -31.40 6.68 10.82
C VAL A 23 -29.88 6.52 10.88
N GLU A 24 -29.34 6.47 12.08
CA GLU A 24 -27.92 6.26 12.34
C GLU A 24 -27.70 4.99 13.16
N LEU A 25 -26.54 4.34 13.02
CA LEU A 25 -26.17 3.20 13.83
C LEU A 25 -25.73 3.64 15.23
N THR A 26 -26.17 2.91 16.25
CA THR A 26 -25.59 2.98 17.60
C THR A 26 -24.17 2.39 17.61
N GLU A 27 -23.46 2.46 18.71
CA GLU A 27 -22.18 1.79 18.89
C GLU A 27 -22.32 0.27 18.77
N ALA A 28 -23.38 -0.31 19.40
CA ALA A 28 -23.74 -1.71 19.25
C ALA A 28 -24.10 -2.06 17.80
N GLY A 29 -24.84 -1.18 17.11
CA GLY A 29 -25.17 -1.34 15.68
C GLY A 29 -23.94 -1.34 14.79
N ARG A 30 -22.97 -0.44 15.03
CA ARG A 30 -21.70 -0.40 14.30
C ARG A 30 -20.86 -1.67 14.56
N SER A 31 -20.85 -2.15 15.79
CA SER A 31 -20.15 -3.39 16.16
C SER A 31 -20.76 -4.60 15.46
N LEU A 32 -22.07 -4.76 15.53
CA LEU A 32 -22.79 -5.85 14.87
C LEU A 32 -22.62 -5.79 13.35
N TYR A 33 -22.72 -4.61 12.75
CA TYR A 33 -22.54 -4.44 11.31
C TYR A 33 -21.15 -4.92 10.85
N ARG A 34 -20.08 -4.52 11.55
CA ARG A 34 -18.72 -4.98 11.25
C ARG A 34 -18.56 -6.50 11.38
N GLN A 35 -19.08 -7.07 12.46
CA GLN A 35 -18.97 -8.52 12.69
C GLN A 35 -19.80 -9.33 11.68
N SER A 36 -20.99 -8.86 11.30
CA SER A 36 -21.81 -9.52 10.30
C SER A 36 -21.19 -9.45 8.90
N GLN A 37 -20.50 -8.36 8.54
CA GLN A 37 -19.74 -8.28 7.29
C GLN A 37 -18.67 -9.39 7.23
N ASN A 38 -17.91 -9.57 8.29
CA ASN A 38 -16.91 -10.63 8.39
C ASN A 38 -17.54 -12.04 8.27
N LEU A 39 -18.64 -12.27 8.98
CA LEU A 39 -19.36 -13.55 8.92
C LEU A 39 -19.86 -13.88 7.50
N PHE A 40 -20.44 -12.91 6.81
CA PHE A 40 -20.87 -13.11 5.42
C PHE A 40 -19.71 -13.35 4.47
N GLN A 41 -18.58 -12.71 4.72
CA GLN A 41 -17.35 -12.94 3.95
C GLN A 41 -16.82 -14.35 4.18
N ASP A 42 -16.76 -14.80 5.44
CA ASP A 42 -16.33 -16.16 5.79
C ASP A 42 -17.26 -17.22 5.14
N MET A 43 -18.58 -17.01 5.17
CA MET A 43 -19.53 -17.90 4.48
C MET A 43 -19.27 -17.98 2.97
N ARG A 44 -19.04 -16.85 2.30
CA ARG A 44 -18.70 -16.83 0.87
C ARG A 44 -17.41 -17.61 0.60
N THR A 45 -16.39 -17.38 1.41
CA THR A 45 -15.09 -18.03 1.30
C THR A 45 -15.18 -19.54 1.50
N ILE A 46 -16.02 -20.01 2.45
CA ILE A 46 -16.29 -21.44 2.66
C ILE A 46 -16.96 -22.04 1.43
N VAL A 47 -17.99 -21.38 0.89
CA VAL A 47 -18.68 -21.87 -0.32
C VAL A 47 -17.73 -21.95 -1.51
N ASP A 48 -16.87 -20.94 -1.69
CA ASP A 48 -15.90 -20.90 -2.77
C ASP A 48 -14.82 -21.99 -2.57
N SER A 49 -14.33 -22.21 -1.33
CA SER A 49 -13.35 -23.26 -1.04
C SER A 49 -13.87 -24.67 -1.32
N VAL A 50 -15.16 -24.92 -1.03
CA VAL A 50 -15.81 -26.23 -1.33
C VAL A 50 -15.94 -26.42 -2.86
N ARG A 51 -16.22 -25.36 -3.61
CA ARG A 51 -16.26 -25.40 -5.08
C ARG A 51 -14.87 -25.61 -5.68
N ASP A 52 -13.84 -25.02 -5.11
CA ASP A 52 -12.45 -25.10 -5.57
C ASP A 52 -11.87 -26.52 -5.44
N ILE A 53 -12.27 -27.29 -4.42
CA ILE A 53 -11.86 -28.70 -4.23
C ILE A 53 -12.25 -29.56 -5.42
N ASN A 54 -13.43 -29.32 -6.02
CA ASN A 54 -13.95 -30.12 -7.12
C ASN A 54 -13.53 -29.64 -8.53
N ALA A 55 -13.01 -28.42 -8.68
CA ALA A 55 -12.83 -27.77 -9.97
C ALA A 55 -11.36 -27.48 -10.36
N GLY A 56 -10.38 -27.95 -9.57
CA GLY A 56 -8.95 -27.64 -9.75
C GLY A 56 -8.71 -26.13 -9.57
N MET A 57 -8.13 -25.74 -8.47
CA MET A 57 -7.70 -24.38 -8.07
C MET A 57 -8.28 -23.23 -8.96
N ARG A 58 -9.54 -22.94 -8.80
CA ARG A 58 -10.25 -21.81 -9.41
C ARG A 58 -10.53 -20.79 -8.30
N GLY A 59 -10.90 -19.59 -8.68
CA GLY A 59 -11.30 -18.55 -7.73
C GLY A 59 -10.74 -17.20 -8.10
N LYS A 60 -10.91 -16.22 -7.19
CA LYS A 60 -10.40 -14.87 -7.37
C LYS A 60 -9.40 -14.55 -6.29
N LEU A 61 -8.22 -14.12 -6.68
CA LEU A 61 -7.22 -13.54 -5.79
C LEU A 61 -7.28 -12.01 -5.93
N LYS A 62 -7.77 -11.34 -4.88
CA LYS A 62 -7.98 -9.89 -4.85
C LYS A 62 -6.85 -9.22 -4.08
N ILE A 63 -6.08 -8.41 -4.76
CA ILE A 63 -4.85 -7.80 -4.25
C ILE A 63 -4.95 -6.28 -4.35
N GLY A 64 -4.70 -5.60 -3.25
CA GLY A 64 -4.47 -4.17 -3.23
C GLY A 64 -2.98 -3.85 -3.28
N MET A 65 -2.59 -2.78 -3.93
CA MET A 65 -1.20 -2.32 -3.90
C MET A 65 -1.08 -0.82 -4.08
N ILE A 66 -0.05 -0.25 -3.49
CA ILE A 66 0.39 1.09 -3.81
C ILE A 66 1.27 1.09 -5.06
N TYR A 67 1.34 2.22 -5.74
CA TYR A 67 2.07 2.32 -7.00
C TYR A 67 3.53 1.88 -6.90
N THR A 68 4.20 2.22 -5.80
CA THR A 68 5.62 1.93 -5.57
C THR A 68 5.93 0.43 -5.39
N ASN A 69 4.92 -0.41 -5.25
CA ASN A 69 5.08 -1.85 -5.08
C ASN A 69 4.66 -2.67 -6.31
N ILE A 70 4.25 -2.01 -7.41
CA ILE A 70 3.80 -2.72 -8.62
C ILE A 70 4.87 -3.69 -9.13
N SER A 71 6.11 -3.23 -9.26
CA SER A 71 7.22 -4.04 -9.78
C SER A 71 7.48 -5.29 -8.96
N ILE A 72 7.49 -5.15 -7.64
CA ILE A 72 7.71 -6.26 -6.70
C ILE A 72 6.52 -7.22 -6.77
N ALA A 73 5.30 -6.70 -6.71
CA ALA A 73 4.09 -7.52 -6.80
C ALA A 73 4.03 -8.31 -8.10
N LEU A 74 4.39 -7.71 -9.24
CA LEU A 74 4.36 -8.36 -10.55
C LEU A 74 5.25 -9.59 -10.64
N GLN A 75 6.38 -9.65 -9.93
CA GLN A 75 7.25 -10.83 -9.89
C GLN A 75 6.49 -12.03 -9.30
N TYR A 76 5.88 -11.86 -8.13
CA TYR A 76 5.09 -12.90 -7.47
C TYR A 76 3.81 -13.25 -8.23
N LEU A 77 3.14 -12.25 -8.79
CA LEU A 77 1.93 -12.48 -9.60
C LEU A 77 2.21 -13.27 -10.87
N LYS A 78 3.35 -13.02 -11.53
CA LYS A 78 3.78 -13.77 -12.70
C LYS A 78 4.01 -15.24 -12.37
N GLU A 79 4.72 -15.51 -11.29
CA GLU A 79 4.99 -16.87 -10.82
C GLU A 79 3.70 -17.60 -10.43
N PHE A 80 2.86 -16.95 -9.62
CA PHE A 80 1.56 -17.50 -9.21
C PHE A 80 0.66 -17.80 -10.41
N ARG A 81 0.59 -16.89 -11.38
CA ARG A 81 -0.21 -17.08 -12.59
C ARG A 81 0.26 -18.26 -13.44
N ALA A 82 1.57 -18.52 -13.49
CA ALA A 82 2.13 -19.66 -14.20
C ALA A 82 1.74 -20.99 -13.54
N GLN A 83 1.71 -21.05 -12.20
CA GLN A 83 1.31 -22.23 -11.44
C GLN A 83 -0.21 -22.45 -11.40
N TYR A 84 -0.99 -21.37 -11.36
CA TYR A 84 -2.46 -21.39 -11.19
C TYR A 84 -3.18 -20.58 -12.27
N PRO A 85 -3.15 -21.03 -13.53
CA PRO A 85 -3.67 -20.26 -14.67
C PRO A 85 -5.19 -20.06 -14.67
N GLN A 86 -5.93 -20.83 -13.86
CA GLN A 86 -7.40 -20.71 -13.75
C GLN A 86 -7.87 -19.74 -12.65
N VAL A 87 -6.93 -19.21 -11.83
CA VAL A 87 -7.27 -18.19 -10.82
C VAL A 87 -7.34 -16.82 -11.48
N GLU A 88 -8.45 -16.14 -11.27
CA GLU A 88 -8.64 -14.74 -11.68
C GLU A 88 -7.87 -13.83 -10.73
N LEU A 89 -6.98 -13.00 -11.25
CA LEU A 89 -6.26 -11.99 -10.47
C LEU A 89 -6.99 -10.65 -10.58
N TYR A 90 -7.50 -10.15 -9.47
CA TYR A 90 -8.07 -8.81 -9.35
C TYR A 90 -7.06 -7.91 -8.64
N VAL A 91 -6.65 -6.83 -9.29
CA VAL A 91 -5.65 -5.89 -8.75
C VAL A 91 -6.27 -4.51 -8.63
N ARG A 92 -6.15 -3.90 -7.44
CA ARG A 92 -6.57 -2.54 -7.15
C ARG A 92 -5.37 -1.69 -6.74
N LEU A 93 -5.21 -0.54 -7.39
CA LEU A 93 -4.31 0.52 -6.93
C LEU A 93 -5.09 1.49 -6.05
N GLY A 94 -4.45 1.97 -4.98
CA GLY A 94 -5.08 2.92 -4.08
C GLY A 94 -4.11 3.52 -3.06
N SER A 95 -4.63 4.42 -2.23
CA SER A 95 -3.90 4.91 -1.06
C SER A 95 -3.81 3.82 0.02
N PRO A 96 -2.79 3.83 0.89
CA PRO A 96 -2.68 2.86 1.98
C PRO A 96 -3.94 2.78 2.86
N GLY A 97 -4.55 3.94 3.17
CA GLY A 97 -5.76 4.01 4.00
C GLY A 97 -6.97 3.31 3.36
N ASP A 98 -7.26 3.63 2.08
CA ASP A 98 -8.36 3.01 1.34
C ASP A 98 -8.17 1.50 1.20
N LEU A 99 -6.93 1.08 0.91
CA LEU A 99 -6.61 -0.34 0.75
C LEU A 99 -6.73 -1.12 2.06
N LEU A 100 -6.32 -0.53 3.19
CA LEU A 100 -6.50 -1.13 4.52
C LEU A 100 -7.98 -1.21 4.90
N GLU A 101 -8.78 -0.22 4.55
CA GLU A 101 -10.22 -0.27 4.74
C GLU A 101 -10.86 -1.42 3.96
N ASP A 102 -10.49 -1.61 2.69
CA ASP A 102 -10.98 -2.70 1.86
C ASP A 102 -10.50 -4.08 2.35
N LEU A 103 -9.28 -4.18 2.85
CA LEU A 103 -8.78 -5.40 3.49
C LEU A 103 -9.61 -5.74 4.72
N ASN A 104 -9.89 -4.75 5.57
CA ASN A 104 -10.71 -4.95 6.77
C ASN A 104 -12.16 -5.31 6.47
N LYS A 105 -12.70 -4.87 5.32
CA LYS A 105 -14.02 -5.26 4.83
C LYS A 105 -14.03 -6.63 4.15
N GLY A 106 -12.85 -7.21 3.85
CA GLY A 106 -12.70 -8.44 3.08
C GLY A 106 -12.93 -8.25 1.57
N ASP A 107 -12.98 -7.02 1.09
CA ASP A 107 -13.06 -6.72 -0.34
C ASP A 107 -11.74 -6.99 -1.05
N LEU A 108 -10.62 -6.93 -0.32
CA LEU A 108 -9.28 -7.36 -0.71
C LEU A 108 -8.79 -8.46 0.21
N HIS A 109 -7.96 -9.37 -0.30
CA HIS A 109 -7.40 -10.50 0.45
C HIS A 109 -6.03 -10.17 1.05
N LEU A 110 -5.21 -9.43 0.31
CA LEU A 110 -3.86 -9.04 0.71
C LEU A 110 -3.45 -7.74 0.03
N LEU A 111 -2.47 -7.09 0.63
CA LEU A 111 -1.98 -5.79 0.17
C LEU A 111 -0.46 -5.84 -0.01
N PHE A 112 0.02 -5.19 -1.06
CA PHE A 112 1.42 -4.80 -1.19
C PHE A 112 1.55 -3.33 -0.81
N LEU A 113 2.01 -3.10 0.41
CA LEU A 113 2.25 -1.77 0.99
C LEU A 113 3.74 -1.60 1.30
N ARG A 114 4.08 -0.49 1.92
CA ARG A 114 5.39 -0.31 2.56
C ARG A 114 5.21 -0.30 4.07
N SER A 115 6.14 -0.90 4.82
CA SER A 115 6.03 -0.98 6.27
C SER A 115 6.00 0.40 6.90
N SER A 116 5.12 0.62 7.87
CA SER A 116 5.07 1.80 8.72
C SER A 116 5.45 1.42 10.15
N SER A 117 5.86 2.41 10.93
CA SER A 117 6.12 2.23 12.36
C SER A 117 4.84 1.96 13.18
N GLU A 118 3.66 2.24 12.63
CA GLU A 118 2.36 2.01 13.26
C GLU A 118 1.71 0.75 12.68
N ARG A 119 1.82 -0.34 13.43
CA ARG A 119 1.16 -1.61 13.11
C ARG A 119 -0.24 -1.64 13.69
N GLY A 120 -1.24 -1.82 12.84
CA GLY A 120 -2.61 -2.10 13.28
C GLY A 120 -2.69 -3.48 13.95
N SER A 121 -3.44 -3.62 15.05
CA SER A 121 -3.72 -4.91 15.65
C SER A 121 -4.54 -5.78 14.69
N GLY A 122 -4.17 -7.07 14.55
CA GLY A 122 -4.91 -8.03 13.72
C GLY A 122 -4.46 -8.12 12.26
N LEU A 123 -3.29 -7.57 11.93
CA LEU A 123 -2.64 -7.73 10.62
C LEU A 123 -1.36 -8.54 10.76
N HIS A 124 -1.12 -9.38 9.76
CA HIS A 124 0.17 -9.99 9.52
C HIS A 124 0.93 -9.17 8.48
N GLU A 125 2.23 -9.07 8.67
CA GLU A 125 3.11 -8.36 7.75
C GLU A 125 4.34 -9.21 7.43
N ARG A 126 4.75 -9.17 6.16
CA ARG A 126 6.02 -9.74 5.72
C ARG A 126 6.79 -8.73 4.90
N ILE A 127 7.99 -8.38 5.34
CA ILE A 127 8.91 -7.52 4.60
C ILE A 127 9.46 -8.32 3.42
N LEU A 128 9.42 -7.73 2.23
CA LEU A 128 9.84 -8.33 0.97
C LEU A 128 11.24 -7.87 0.52
N GLY A 129 11.85 -6.95 1.25
CA GLY A 129 13.18 -6.44 0.96
C GLY A 129 13.37 -5.01 1.47
N GLU A 130 14.50 -4.45 1.09
CA GLU A 130 14.88 -3.05 1.38
C GLU A 130 14.91 -2.24 0.09
N ASP A 131 14.43 -1.01 0.15
CA ASP A 131 14.38 -0.10 -0.99
C ASP A 131 14.78 1.30 -0.54
N PRO A 132 16.02 1.72 -0.84
CA PRO A 132 16.49 3.02 -0.42
C PRO A 132 15.72 4.15 -1.09
N LEU A 133 15.49 5.21 -0.33
CA LEU A 133 14.96 6.45 -0.88
C LEU A 133 16.11 7.27 -1.46
N GLU A 134 15.91 7.69 -2.70
CA GLU A 134 16.90 8.47 -3.43
C GLU A 134 16.26 9.67 -4.11
N LEU A 135 17.08 10.61 -4.51
CA LEU A 135 16.65 11.74 -5.34
C LEU A 135 16.38 11.24 -6.76
N VAL A 136 15.17 11.44 -7.26
CA VAL A 136 14.75 11.09 -8.63
C VAL A 136 14.73 12.34 -9.47
N MET A 137 15.37 12.29 -10.65
CA MET A 137 15.55 13.46 -11.52
C MET A 137 15.78 13.08 -12.98
N ILE A 138 15.68 14.05 -13.86
CA ILE A 138 16.25 14.03 -15.21
C ILE A 138 17.65 14.61 -15.18
N ARG A 139 18.45 14.36 -16.22
CA ARG A 139 19.85 14.77 -16.29
C ARG A 139 20.03 16.28 -16.18
N GLU A 140 19.13 17.05 -16.76
CA GLU A 140 19.16 18.51 -16.82
C GLU A 140 18.94 19.16 -15.45
N LEU A 141 18.34 18.44 -14.52
CA LEU A 141 18.06 18.90 -13.16
C LEU A 141 18.95 18.28 -12.09
N ASP A 142 19.99 17.55 -12.49
CA ASP A 142 20.94 16.96 -11.55
C ASP A 142 21.76 18.08 -10.85
N PRO A 143 21.61 18.28 -9.53
CA PRO A 143 22.33 19.33 -8.82
C PRO A 143 23.82 18.99 -8.56
N ALA A 144 24.24 17.77 -8.90
CA ALA A 144 25.63 17.31 -8.72
C ALA A 144 26.03 16.31 -9.83
N PRO A 145 26.10 16.75 -11.12
CA PRO A 145 26.22 15.85 -12.27
C PRO A 145 27.54 15.02 -12.24
N ASP A 146 28.62 15.56 -11.67
CA ASP A 146 29.91 14.91 -11.63
C ASP A 146 30.14 14.06 -10.36
N GLN A 147 29.13 13.90 -9.51
CA GLN A 147 29.20 13.15 -8.25
C GLN A 147 28.31 11.94 -8.25
N ALA A 148 28.72 10.87 -7.58
CA ALA A 148 27.91 9.65 -7.41
C ALA A 148 26.74 9.83 -6.42
N SER A 149 26.79 10.86 -5.57
CA SER A 149 25.77 11.21 -4.59
C SER A 149 25.59 12.72 -4.52
N VAL A 150 24.41 13.17 -4.13
CA VAL A 150 24.06 14.59 -4.09
C VAL A 150 24.33 15.14 -2.69
N PRO A 151 25.23 16.17 -2.53
CA PRO A 151 25.33 16.89 -1.26
C PRO A 151 23.99 17.51 -0.90
N LEU A 152 23.61 17.44 0.38
CA LEU A 152 22.30 17.96 0.80
C LEU A 152 22.17 19.47 0.52
N GLU A 153 23.26 20.22 0.66
CA GLU A 153 23.31 21.65 0.36
C GLU A 153 23.06 21.97 -1.13
N ALA A 154 23.38 21.05 -2.02
CA ALA A 154 23.16 21.22 -3.45
C ALA A 154 21.65 21.24 -3.81
N LEU A 155 20.79 20.81 -2.89
CA LEU A 155 19.33 20.93 -3.05
C LEU A 155 18.80 22.35 -2.78
N LYS A 156 19.64 23.27 -2.29
CA LYS A 156 19.22 24.64 -2.02
C LYS A 156 18.81 25.35 -3.30
N GLY A 157 17.53 25.75 -3.36
CA GLY A 157 16.96 26.40 -4.54
C GLY A 157 16.51 25.47 -5.67
N VAL A 158 16.86 24.16 -5.62
CA VAL A 158 16.40 23.17 -6.60
C VAL A 158 14.87 23.01 -6.48
N PRO A 159 14.12 23.10 -7.60
CA PRO A 159 12.68 22.85 -7.57
C PRO A 159 12.38 21.40 -7.17
N MET A 160 11.44 21.18 -6.26
CA MET A 160 11.09 19.86 -5.78
C MET A 160 9.60 19.55 -5.93
N CYS A 161 9.30 18.36 -6.42
CA CYS A 161 7.98 17.78 -6.50
C CYS A 161 7.86 16.71 -5.39
N LEU A 162 7.30 17.07 -4.25
CA LEU A 162 7.26 16.21 -3.07
C LEU A 162 5.87 15.60 -2.87
N LEU A 163 5.82 14.37 -2.37
CA LEU A 163 4.58 13.76 -1.93
C LEU A 163 4.04 14.50 -0.69
N ARG A 164 2.72 14.53 -0.55
CA ARG A 164 2.08 15.11 0.64
C ARG A 164 2.52 14.39 1.90
N SER A 165 2.56 15.14 2.99
CA SER A 165 3.08 14.69 4.28
C SER A 165 2.08 13.96 5.16
N ASP A 166 0.82 13.88 4.74
CA ASP A 166 -0.26 13.16 5.44
C ASP A 166 -0.23 11.65 5.11
N ASP A 167 0.65 11.21 4.24
CA ASP A 167 0.90 9.79 4.08
C ASP A 167 1.62 9.24 5.31
N LEU A 168 1.24 8.05 5.72
CA LEU A 168 1.75 7.29 6.87
C LEU A 168 3.29 7.12 6.85
N TRP A 169 3.97 7.52 5.79
CA TRP A 169 5.38 7.22 5.50
C TRP A 169 6.32 8.39 5.74
N GLY A 170 5.85 9.63 5.76
CA GLY A 170 6.61 10.82 6.17
C GLY A 170 7.96 11.08 5.49
N TYR A 171 8.28 10.38 4.38
CA TYR A 171 9.60 10.48 3.74
C TYR A 171 9.95 11.91 3.29
N SER A 172 8.98 12.59 2.69
CA SER A 172 9.15 13.99 2.31
C SER A 172 9.38 14.88 3.53
N ASN A 173 8.70 14.61 4.63
CA ASN A 173 8.90 15.34 5.88
C ASN A 173 10.28 15.10 6.49
N TYR A 174 10.79 13.87 6.38
CA TYR A 174 12.14 13.58 6.83
C TYR A 174 13.16 14.42 6.06
N LEU A 175 13.11 14.41 4.72
CA LEU A 175 14.01 15.22 3.89
C LEU A 175 13.90 16.73 4.22
N ILE A 176 12.67 17.23 4.36
CA ILE A 176 12.45 18.64 4.72
C ILE A 176 13.11 18.98 6.06
N LYS A 177 12.97 18.11 7.08
CA LYS A 177 13.60 18.31 8.39
C LYS A 177 15.13 18.31 8.31
N GLU A 178 15.72 17.42 7.50
CA GLU A 178 17.17 17.40 7.32
C GLU A 178 17.70 18.66 6.64
N CYS A 179 17.00 19.16 5.62
CA CYS A 179 17.33 20.46 5.00
C CYS A 179 17.23 21.59 6.02
N GLN A 180 16.18 21.62 6.85
CA GLN A 180 16.00 22.64 7.89
C GLN A 180 17.12 22.59 8.96
N ARG A 181 17.58 21.39 9.33
CA ARG A 181 18.75 21.24 10.23
C ARG A 181 20.03 21.83 9.65
N GLN A 182 20.16 21.82 8.33
CA GLN A 182 21.26 22.49 7.63
C GLN A 182 21.01 23.97 7.29
N GLY A 183 19.93 24.55 7.82
CA GLY A 183 19.65 25.98 7.74
C GLY A 183 18.97 26.44 6.44
N PHE A 184 18.35 25.55 5.68
CA PHE A 184 17.54 25.93 4.53
C PHE A 184 16.24 25.15 4.41
N THR A 185 15.24 25.72 3.73
CA THR A 185 13.98 25.04 3.39
C THR A 185 14.02 24.63 1.92
N PRO A 186 13.66 23.38 1.58
CA PRO A 186 13.57 22.95 0.19
C PRO A 186 12.60 23.83 -0.61
N ASN A 187 12.94 24.11 -1.87
CA ASN A 187 12.07 24.83 -2.79
C ASN A 187 10.97 23.88 -3.32
N THR A 188 9.94 23.65 -2.53
CA THR A 188 8.82 22.78 -2.92
C THR A 188 7.92 23.51 -3.89
N THR A 189 8.01 23.20 -5.17
CA THR A 189 7.19 23.77 -6.25
C THR A 189 5.88 23.03 -6.44
N PHE A 190 5.85 21.73 -6.18
CA PHE A 190 4.65 20.89 -6.27
C PHE A 190 4.51 19.98 -5.05
N ARG A 191 3.27 19.83 -4.60
CA ARG A 191 2.88 18.79 -3.64
C ARG A 191 1.92 17.82 -4.30
N CYS A 192 2.34 16.58 -4.47
CA CYS A 192 1.61 15.54 -5.17
C CYS A 192 0.89 14.63 -4.16
N TYR A 193 -0.27 14.13 -4.55
CA TYR A 193 -1.02 13.14 -3.77
C TYR A 193 -0.51 11.72 -3.99
N ASP A 194 0.07 11.46 -5.17
CA ASP A 194 0.52 10.13 -5.56
C ASP A 194 1.87 10.18 -6.28
N THR A 195 2.52 9.04 -6.30
CA THR A 195 3.82 8.85 -6.93
C THR A 195 3.80 8.98 -8.46
N PRO A 196 2.78 8.46 -9.19
CA PRO A 196 2.70 8.64 -10.63
C PRO A 196 2.75 10.11 -11.06
N MET A 197 2.01 10.98 -10.37
CA MET A 197 2.02 12.42 -10.67
C MET A 197 3.39 13.03 -10.38
N ALA A 198 4.01 12.69 -9.25
CA ALA A 198 5.35 13.18 -8.92
C ALA A 198 6.37 12.79 -10.01
N MET A 199 6.33 11.54 -10.50
CA MET A 199 7.21 11.07 -11.57
C MET A 199 6.96 11.81 -12.90
N GLN A 200 5.71 12.04 -13.27
CA GLN A 200 5.37 12.80 -14.49
C GLN A 200 5.90 14.23 -14.43
N LEU A 201 5.78 14.89 -13.28
CA LEU A 201 6.31 16.23 -13.06
C LEU A 201 7.84 16.27 -13.16
N VAL A 202 8.53 15.28 -12.57
CA VAL A 202 10.00 15.16 -12.66
C VAL A 202 10.41 14.92 -14.12
N GLN A 203 9.73 14.01 -14.82
CA GLN A 203 10.01 13.72 -16.24
C GLN A 203 9.76 14.92 -17.14
N ALA A 204 8.80 15.75 -16.82
CA ALA A 204 8.52 16.99 -17.55
C ALA A 204 9.46 18.15 -17.17
N GLY A 205 10.44 17.95 -16.27
CA GLY A 205 11.43 18.94 -15.90
C GLY A 205 10.96 19.99 -14.89
N PHE A 206 9.87 19.75 -14.15
CA PHE A 206 9.35 20.69 -13.16
C PHE A 206 10.13 20.68 -11.83
N GLY A 207 10.99 19.69 -11.61
CA GLY A 207 11.77 19.58 -10.38
C GLY A 207 12.27 18.16 -10.17
N VAL A 208 12.88 17.94 -9.02
CA VAL A 208 13.33 16.62 -8.54
C VAL A 208 12.38 16.08 -7.48
N SER A 209 12.39 14.76 -7.24
CA SER A 209 11.57 14.15 -6.17
C SER A 209 12.41 13.23 -5.29
N TYR A 210 11.90 12.88 -4.11
CA TYR A 210 12.55 11.96 -3.18
C TYR A 210 11.66 10.72 -3.02
N LEU A 211 12.05 9.63 -3.69
CA LEU A 211 11.23 8.44 -3.87
C LEU A 211 12.07 7.16 -3.72
N PRO A 212 11.44 6.00 -3.51
CA PRO A 212 12.14 4.73 -3.54
C PRO A 212 12.83 4.47 -4.88
N ARG A 213 14.07 3.97 -4.85
CA ARG A 213 14.90 3.73 -6.03
C ARG A 213 14.25 2.77 -7.03
N SER A 214 13.61 1.72 -6.54
CA SER A 214 12.96 0.70 -7.37
C SER A 214 11.94 1.25 -8.38
N ILE A 215 11.38 2.44 -8.12
CA ILE A 215 10.40 3.07 -9.03
C ILE A 215 11.03 3.37 -10.39
N VAL A 216 12.26 3.87 -10.39
CA VAL A 216 12.97 4.25 -11.62
C VAL A 216 13.52 3.01 -12.32
N GLU A 217 14.04 2.04 -11.55
CA GLU A 217 14.59 0.79 -12.10
C GLU A 217 13.54 0.01 -12.93
N THR A 218 12.27 0.14 -12.60
CA THR A 218 11.17 -0.52 -13.31
C THR A 218 10.65 0.24 -14.53
N GLN A 219 11.18 1.45 -14.79
CA GLN A 219 10.83 2.29 -15.92
C GLN A 219 12.08 2.72 -16.73
N PRO A 220 12.83 1.78 -17.32
CA PRO A 220 14.14 2.05 -17.91
C PRO A 220 14.13 3.05 -19.08
N HIS A 221 12.97 3.33 -19.68
CA HIS A 221 12.82 4.25 -20.81
C HIS A 221 12.27 5.62 -20.41
N SER A 222 12.12 5.90 -19.14
CA SER A 222 11.56 7.17 -18.65
C SER A 222 12.51 8.38 -18.78
N GLY A 223 13.82 8.14 -18.99
CA GLY A 223 14.84 9.19 -18.89
C GLY A 223 15.15 9.64 -17.47
N LEU A 224 14.49 9.03 -16.48
CA LEU A 224 14.71 9.28 -15.07
C LEU A 224 15.87 8.42 -14.56
N TYR A 225 16.59 8.93 -13.58
CA TYR A 225 17.58 8.20 -12.81
C TYR A 225 17.60 8.67 -11.35
N THR A 226 18.33 7.96 -10.51
CA THR A 226 18.39 8.24 -9.09
C THR A 226 19.82 8.47 -8.61
N LYS A 227 19.96 9.26 -7.55
CA LYS A 227 21.19 9.39 -6.77
C LYS A 227 20.87 9.42 -5.28
N PRO A 228 21.67 8.77 -4.45
CA PRO A 228 21.59 8.93 -3.00
C PRO A 228 21.95 10.34 -2.58
N ILE A 229 21.38 10.81 -1.47
CA ILE A 229 21.74 12.10 -0.86
C ILE A 229 22.78 11.83 0.22
N GLN A 230 23.90 12.60 0.21
CA GLN A 230 24.98 12.46 1.18
C GLN A 230 24.48 12.67 2.62
N GLY A 231 24.86 11.75 3.50
CA GLY A 231 24.47 11.81 4.91
C GLY A 231 23.01 11.45 5.21
N ILE A 232 22.23 11.11 4.18
CA ILE A 232 20.86 10.66 4.33
C ILE A 232 20.75 9.22 3.83
N SER A 233 20.40 8.31 4.74
CA SER A 233 20.12 6.91 4.42
C SER A 233 18.75 6.54 5.00
N VAL A 234 17.72 6.59 4.19
CA VAL A 234 16.37 6.18 4.57
C VAL A 234 15.99 4.97 3.74
N LEU A 235 15.64 3.89 4.43
CA LEU A 235 15.13 2.67 3.81
C LEU A 235 13.62 2.67 3.92
N SER A 236 12.97 2.25 2.87
CA SER A 236 11.58 1.84 2.91
C SER A 236 11.50 0.33 2.68
N TYR A 237 10.48 -0.30 3.21
CA TYR A 237 10.36 -1.75 3.24
C TYR A 237 9.09 -2.15 2.50
N PRO A 238 9.18 -2.60 1.25
CA PRO A 238 8.05 -3.24 0.58
C PRO A 238 7.55 -4.40 1.44
N THR A 239 6.25 -4.46 1.66
CA THR A 239 5.65 -5.34 2.66
C THR A 239 4.37 -5.95 2.12
N LEU A 240 4.22 -7.26 2.26
CA LEU A 240 2.97 -7.96 2.07
C LEU A 240 2.18 -7.91 3.38
N VAL A 241 0.90 -7.54 3.31
CA VAL A 241 0.00 -7.38 4.47
C VAL A 241 -1.27 -8.18 4.24
N TRP A 242 -1.74 -8.91 5.27
CA TRP A 242 -3.00 -9.64 5.24
C TRP A 242 -3.63 -9.68 6.64
N SER A 243 -4.93 -9.97 6.72
CA SER A 243 -5.63 -10.02 8.00
C SER A 243 -5.44 -11.37 8.69
N SER A 244 -5.22 -11.37 10.01
CA SER A 244 -5.21 -12.58 10.83
C SER A 244 -6.63 -13.11 11.11
N ASN A 245 -7.65 -12.28 10.93
CA ASN A 245 -9.03 -12.55 11.35
C ASN A 245 -9.93 -13.05 10.21
N LEU A 246 -9.41 -13.17 8.99
CA LEU A 246 -10.17 -13.62 7.84
C LEU A 246 -9.87 -15.08 7.50
N TYR A 247 -10.92 -15.82 7.15
CA TYR A 247 -10.75 -17.13 6.53
C TYR A 247 -10.43 -16.95 5.05
N TYR A 248 -9.34 -17.54 4.58
CA TYR A 248 -8.89 -17.39 3.21
C TYR A 248 -9.22 -18.59 2.34
N ALA A 249 -9.66 -18.32 1.11
CA ALA A 249 -9.82 -19.31 0.05
C ALA A 249 -8.47 -19.97 -0.29
N SER A 250 -8.53 -21.17 -0.89
CA SER A 250 -7.33 -21.95 -1.21
C SER A 250 -6.33 -21.19 -2.07
N CYS A 251 -6.78 -20.39 -3.03
CA CYS A 251 -5.90 -19.57 -3.87
C CYS A 251 -5.11 -18.52 -3.08
N VAL A 252 -5.71 -17.92 -2.05
CA VAL A 252 -5.03 -16.94 -1.18
C VAL A 252 -3.98 -17.63 -0.32
N LYS A 253 -4.33 -18.79 0.28
CA LYS A 253 -3.38 -19.59 1.08
C LYS A 253 -2.18 -20.05 0.23
N ARG A 254 -2.40 -20.46 -1.01
CA ARG A 254 -1.33 -20.84 -1.93
C ARG A 254 -0.44 -19.65 -2.33
N PHE A 255 -1.04 -18.49 -2.51
CA PHE A 255 -0.25 -17.28 -2.76
C PHE A 255 0.62 -16.92 -1.56
N LEU A 256 0.06 -16.96 -0.33
CA LEU A 256 0.82 -16.69 0.90
C LEU A 256 1.94 -17.72 1.13
N ALA A 257 1.72 -19.00 0.78
CA ALA A 257 2.72 -20.06 0.91
C ALA A 257 3.96 -19.82 0.03
N MET A 258 3.88 -19.03 -1.04
CA MET A 258 5.06 -18.66 -1.85
C MET A 258 6.09 -17.85 -1.03
N PHE A 259 5.65 -17.22 0.04
CA PHE A 259 6.51 -16.41 0.90
C PHE A 259 7.05 -17.19 2.12
N GLU A 260 6.55 -18.38 2.42
CA GLU A 260 6.94 -19.16 3.60
C GLU A 260 8.32 -19.86 3.45
N GLY A 261 8.82 -20.01 2.21
CA GLY A 261 10.07 -20.70 1.90
C GLY A 261 11.35 -19.83 1.92
N GLU A 262 11.26 -18.51 1.98
CA GLU A 262 12.43 -17.64 1.87
C GLU A 262 13.16 -17.36 3.20
N ASP A 263 12.64 -17.83 4.35
CA ASP A 263 13.28 -17.63 5.66
C ASP A 263 14.32 -18.71 6.04
N ALA A 264 14.57 -19.70 5.17
CA ALA A 264 15.51 -20.79 5.47
C ALA A 264 16.97 -20.49 5.05
N GLU A 265 17.25 -19.34 4.40
CA GLU A 265 18.59 -19.02 3.86
C GLU A 265 19.13 -17.63 4.28
N LYS A 266 18.71 -17.07 5.40
CA LYS A 266 19.40 -15.86 5.94
C LYS A 266 19.73 -15.99 7.41
#